data_42895d4390e2cc9ffc333025d6b4be4c
#
_entry.id   42895d4390e2cc9ffc333025d6b4be4c
#
_cell.length_a   1.000
_cell.length_b   1.000
_cell.length_c   1.000
_cell.angle_alpha   90.00
_cell.angle_beta   90.00
_cell.angle_gamma   90.00
#
_symmetry.space_group_name_H-M   'P 1'
#
loop_
_entity.id
_entity.type
_entity.pdbx_description
1 polymer ?
#
loop_
_entity_poly.entity_id
_entity_poly.type
_entity_poly.pdbx_seq_one_letter_code
_entity_poly.pdbx_strand_id
1 'polypeptide(L)'
;MIQIGRREFLCTGMAAACALGVRRTWAQAATPPSKTITMAILGVGARGRQMLPVFLNQPGVRFLAVCDVVRARREEAKAQIDAYNGNADCRMYADWRELLARPDIDALYIATGDRWHARLAIAAMRAGKDVYCEKPISLSIEEGEAVMRAAELYQRIYQGGVQRRNVGNFVTAMQLATSGRLGRVHTVHAGMARMGMSAVNHYLPEEPLPDKKDLDWDLWTGPAPLRAYNSAYVFKHKWHDEYDYHGDLSEWGSHTIDLCQLALGRAFTAPVKYVPVSPKEVHAFYPDGVKMVLRSGGFRDSCAIRLEGDEGWVETDDSGSVYVSDPLLLEGHTIRHESWARPVQHPAEFIACVRSRLRASAPADSLHMTHVACHAASVAYHLNRTLAFDLASRTFPQDADATKLLKRSNRAPWTL
;
A
#
# COMPACT_ATOMS: atom_id res chain seq x y z
N MET A 1 61.63 -13.48 4.74
CA MET A 1 60.70 -13.94 5.77
C MET A 1 60.05 -12.72 6.38
N ILE A 2 58.87 -12.36 5.96
CA ILE A 2 58.09 -11.22 6.49
C ILE A 2 56.99 -11.83 7.36
N GLN A 3 57.06 -11.56 8.66
CA GLN A 3 56.03 -11.97 9.63
C GLN A 3 54.80 -11.06 9.45
N ILE A 4 53.66 -11.62 9.02
CA ILE A 4 52.38 -10.95 8.98
C ILE A 4 51.71 -11.14 10.36
N GLY A 5 51.42 -10.04 11.04
CA GLY A 5 50.91 -10.03 12.39
C GLY A 5 49.46 -10.49 12.48
N ARG A 6 49.11 -11.20 13.56
CA ARG A 6 47.81 -11.77 13.88
C ARG A 6 46.63 -10.79 13.94
N ARG A 7 46.84 -9.49 13.76
CA ARG A 7 45.76 -8.46 13.80
C ARG A 7 45.07 -8.21 12.46
N GLU A 8 45.72 -8.52 11.33
CA GLU A 8 45.10 -8.31 10.02
C GLU A 8 44.15 -9.45 9.56
N PHE A 9 44.28 -10.64 10.20
CA PHE A 9 43.42 -11.78 9.88
C PHE A 9 42.02 -11.71 10.51
N LEU A 10 41.80 -10.83 11.51
CA LEU A 10 40.50 -10.67 12.18
C LEU A 10 39.61 -9.60 11.54
N CYS A 11 40.15 -8.69 10.72
CA CYS A 11 39.33 -7.67 10.05
C CYS A 11 38.74 -8.12 8.72
N THR A 12 39.31 -9.10 8.05
CA THR A 12 38.81 -9.65 6.77
C THR A 12 37.75 -10.74 6.99
N GLY A 13 37.70 -11.36 8.17
CA GLY A 13 36.71 -12.40 8.51
C GLY A 13 35.33 -11.85 8.92
N MET A 14 35.25 -10.62 9.43
CA MET A 14 33.97 -10.05 9.90
C MET A 14 33.16 -9.36 8.79
N ALA A 15 33.77 -8.92 7.70
CA ALA A 15 33.04 -8.34 6.57
C ALA A 15 32.31 -9.39 5.71
N ALA A 16 32.77 -10.66 5.72
CA ALA A 16 32.11 -11.76 5.01
C ALA A 16 30.96 -12.39 5.78
N ALA A 17 30.91 -12.26 7.13
CA ALA A 17 29.87 -12.83 7.96
C ALA A 17 28.57 -11.99 8.01
N CYS A 18 28.65 -10.68 7.73
CA CYS A 18 27.46 -9.82 7.67
C CYS A 18 26.70 -9.90 6.34
N ALA A 19 27.29 -10.46 5.28
CA ALA A 19 26.62 -10.64 3.98
C ALA A 19 25.83 -11.98 3.85
N LEU A 20 25.96 -12.89 4.83
CA LEU A 20 25.25 -14.19 4.87
C LEU A 20 24.06 -14.21 5.84
N GLY A 21 23.77 -13.10 6.49
CA GLY A 21 22.65 -12.94 7.42
C GLY A 21 21.33 -12.71 6.70
N VAL A 22 20.48 -13.77 6.71
CA VAL A 22 19.03 -13.74 6.44
C VAL A 22 18.63 -13.69 4.96
N ARG A 23 19.09 -14.61 4.14
CA ARG A 23 18.20 -15.23 3.17
C ARG A 23 17.30 -16.22 3.93
N ARG A 24 16.32 -15.76 4.68
CA ARG A 24 15.15 -16.58 4.99
C ARG A 24 14.43 -16.80 3.67
N THR A 25 14.69 -17.93 3.06
CA THR A 25 13.99 -18.40 1.86
C THR A 25 12.54 -18.64 2.25
N TRP A 26 11.63 -17.85 1.70
CA TRP A 26 10.18 -18.05 1.73
C TRP A 26 9.76 -19.37 1.04
N ALA A 27 10.71 -20.21 0.70
CA ALA A 27 10.61 -21.27 -0.29
C ALA A 27 10.26 -22.65 0.30
N GLN A 28 9.41 -22.77 1.33
CA GLN A 28 9.18 -24.13 1.84
C GLN A 28 7.76 -24.50 2.24
N ALA A 29 6.70 -24.13 1.57
CA ALA A 29 5.39 -24.78 1.81
C ALA A 29 4.31 -24.61 0.73
N ALA A 30 4.53 -23.91 -0.37
CA ALA A 30 3.50 -23.78 -1.38
C ALA A 30 3.93 -24.42 -2.69
N THR A 31 3.17 -25.41 -3.17
CA THR A 31 3.30 -25.90 -4.54
C THR A 31 3.10 -24.71 -5.49
N PRO A 32 4.03 -24.47 -6.42
CA PRO A 32 3.85 -23.39 -7.39
C PRO A 32 2.53 -23.61 -8.15
N PRO A 33 1.78 -22.53 -8.46
CA PRO A 33 0.61 -22.65 -9.31
C PRO A 33 0.97 -23.26 -10.65
N SER A 34 -0.01 -23.86 -11.32
CA SER A 34 0.13 -24.33 -12.69
C SER A 34 0.61 -23.19 -13.61
N LYS A 35 0.96 -23.46 -14.86
CA LYS A 35 1.34 -22.40 -15.84
C LYS A 35 0.34 -21.25 -15.93
N THR A 36 -0.95 -21.53 -15.65
CA THR A 36 -2.04 -20.56 -15.58
C THR A 36 -2.34 -20.25 -14.11
N ILE A 37 -2.28 -18.96 -13.73
CA ILE A 37 -2.71 -18.48 -12.42
C ILE A 37 -4.19 -18.13 -12.51
N THR A 38 -5.00 -18.78 -11.70
CA THR A 38 -6.42 -18.49 -11.59
C THR A 38 -6.66 -17.40 -10.55
N MET A 39 -7.41 -16.38 -10.94
CA MET A 39 -7.66 -15.21 -10.10
C MET A 39 -9.15 -14.94 -9.91
N ALA A 40 -9.43 -14.18 -8.87
CA ALA A 40 -10.72 -13.51 -8.68
C ALA A 40 -10.50 -12.06 -8.23
N ILE A 41 -11.51 -11.21 -8.47
CA ILE A 41 -11.52 -9.83 -8.03
C ILE A 41 -12.56 -9.63 -6.93
N LEU A 42 -12.17 -8.96 -5.84
CA LEU A 42 -13.04 -8.49 -4.78
C LEU A 42 -13.11 -6.97 -4.81
N GLY A 43 -14.31 -6.45 -5.09
CA GLY A 43 -14.56 -5.02 -5.25
C GLY A 43 -14.31 -4.55 -6.68
N VAL A 44 -15.40 -4.13 -7.34
CA VAL A 44 -15.38 -3.61 -8.72
C VAL A 44 -15.89 -2.16 -8.74
N GLY A 45 -15.46 -1.39 -7.74
CA GLY A 45 -15.60 0.06 -7.73
C GLY A 45 -14.75 0.74 -8.83
N ALA A 46 -14.51 2.04 -8.73
CA ALA A 46 -13.76 2.79 -9.74
C ALA A 46 -12.37 2.17 -9.99
N ARG A 47 -11.62 1.87 -8.93
CA ARG A 47 -10.27 1.32 -9.05
C ARG A 47 -10.28 -0.13 -9.56
N GLY A 48 -11.20 -0.96 -9.08
CA GLY A 48 -11.35 -2.33 -9.57
C GLY A 48 -11.61 -2.39 -11.07
N ARG A 49 -12.55 -1.58 -11.59
CA ARG A 49 -12.83 -1.47 -13.03
C ARG A 49 -11.64 -0.95 -13.83
N GLN A 50 -10.89 0.01 -13.30
CA GLN A 50 -9.71 0.57 -13.97
C GLN A 50 -8.60 -0.47 -14.13
N MET A 51 -8.39 -1.32 -13.14
CA MET A 51 -7.28 -2.26 -13.11
C MET A 51 -7.62 -3.66 -13.62
N LEU A 52 -8.90 -4.06 -13.64
CA LEU A 52 -9.31 -5.37 -14.13
C LEU A 52 -8.76 -5.67 -15.55
N PRO A 53 -8.86 -4.75 -16.54
CA PRO A 53 -8.25 -4.98 -17.86
C PRO A 53 -6.74 -5.16 -17.81
N VAL A 54 -6.04 -4.48 -16.90
CA VAL A 54 -4.59 -4.62 -16.76
C VAL A 54 -4.20 -6.02 -16.28
N PHE A 55 -4.95 -6.56 -15.32
CA PHE A 55 -4.75 -7.93 -14.84
C PHE A 55 -5.17 -8.98 -15.86
N LEU A 56 -6.30 -8.79 -16.54
CA LEU A 56 -6.77 -9.70 -17.60
C LEU A 56 -5.71 -9.87 -18.69
N ASN A 57 -5.01 -8.80 -19.06
CA ASN A 57 -3.96 -8.82 -20.10
C ASN A 57 -2.60 -9.37 -19.59
N GLN A 58 -2.48 -9.81 -18.33
CA GLN A 58 -1.24 -10.44 -17.86
C GLN A 58 -1.10 -11.86 -18.44
N PRO A 59 0.07 -12.22 -18.98
CA PRO A 59 0.26 -13.55 -19.58
C PRO A 59 0.04 -14.68 -18.58
N GLY A 60 -0.82 -15.65 -18.97
CA GLY A 60 -1.13 -16.82 -18.13
C GLY A 60 -1.95 -16.51 -16.88
N VAL A 61 -2.74 -15.44 -16.90
CA VAL A 61 -3.74 -15.12 -15.88
C VAL A 61 -5.12 -15.43 -16.42
N ARG A 62 -5.98 -16.02 -15.60
CA ARG A 62 -7.38 -16.29 -15.91
C ARG A 62 -8.26 -15.94 -14.73
N PHE A 63 -9.20 -15.01 -14.91
CA PHE A 63 -10.19 -14.69 -13.89
C PHE A 63 -11.36 -15.67 -13.94
N LEU A 64 -11.71 -16.26 -12.79
CA LEU A 64 -12.79 -17.23 -12.63
C LEU A 64 -13.97 -16.71 -11.84
N ALA A 65 -13.79 -15.60 -11.11
CA ALA A 65 -14.85 -15.06 -10.27
C ALA A 65 -14.71 -13.56 -10.02
N VAL A 66 -15.86 -12.95 -9.73
CA VAL A 66 -15.99 -11.57 -9.26
C VAL A 66 -16.86 -11.53 -8.01
N CYS A 67 -16.45 -10.73 -7.03
CA CYS A 67 -17.25 -10.43 -5.84
C CYS A 67 -17.39 -8.93 -5.64
N ASP A 68 -18.62 -8.45 -5.52
CA ASP A 68 -18.95 -7.08 -5.11
C ASP A 68 -20.33 -7.09 -4.48
N VAL A 69 -20.58 -6.25 -3.50
CA VAL A 69 -21.88 -6.12 -2.84
C VAL A 69 -22.94 -5.44 -3.71
N VAL A 70 -22.52 -4.72 -4.76
CA VAL A 70 -23.38 -4.07 -5.75
C VAL A 70 -23.58 -4.99 -6.94
N ARG A 71 -24.85 -5.44 -7.17
CA ARG A 71 -25.19 -6.41 -8.21
C ARG A 71 -24.79 -5.94 -9.62
N ALA A 72 -25.13 -4.72 -10.00
CA ALA A 72 -24.81 -4.19 -11.34
C ALA A 72 -23.31 -4.21 -11.63
N ARG A 73 -22.46 -3.94 -10.61
CA ARG A 73 -21.00 -4.00 -10.74
C ARG A 73 -20.50 -5.42 -10.97
N ARG A 74 -21.10 -6.42 -10.31
CA ARG A 74 -20.76 -7.84 -10.52
C ARG A 74 -21.11 -8.29 -11.94
N GLU A 75 -22.29 -7.90 -12.43
CA GLU A 75 -22.78 -8.24 -13.76
C GLU A 75 -21.89 -7.64 -14.86
N GLU A 76 -21.55 -6.36 -14.75
CA GLU A 76 -20.62 -5.67 -15.66
C GLU A 76 -19.25 -6.35 -15.71
N ALA A 77 -18.65 -6.60 -14.53
CA ALA A 77 -17.34 -7.23 -14.46
C ALA A 77 -17.33 -8.67 -14.95
N LYS A 78 -18.40 -9.45 -14.66
CA LYS A 78 -18.55 -10.80 -15.20
C LYS A 78 -18.60 -10.76 -16.74
N ALA A 79 -19.41 -9.88 -17.32
CA ALA A 79 -19.52 -9.75 -18.77
C ALA A 79 -18.15 -9.43 -19.41
N GLN A 80 -17.37 -8.56 -18.78
CA GLN A 80 -16.02 -8.22 -19.24
C GLN A 80 -15.05 -9.43 -19.14
N ILE A 81 -15.09 -10.17 -18.03
CA ILE A 81 -14.25 -11.35 -17.81
C ILE A 81 -14.61 -12.46 -18.80
N ASP A 82 -15.90 -12.74 -18.97
CA ASP A 82 -16.39 -13.77 -19.89
C ASP A 82 -16.01 -13.45 -21.34
N ALA A 83 -16.19 -12.19 -21.76
CA ALA A 83 -15.78 -11.74 -23.10
C ALA A 83 -14.27 -11.93 -23.32
N TYR A 84 -13.44 -11.59 -22.31
CA TYR A 84 -12.00 -11.78 -22.39
C TYR A 84 -11.60 -13.27 -22.44
N ASN A 85 -12.23 -14.10 -21.59
CA ASN A 85 -11.96 -15.54 -21.54
C ASN A 85 -12.54 -16.32 -22.75
N GLY A 86 -13.43 -15.72 -23.53
CA GLY A 86 -14.13 -16.38 -24.63
C GLY A 86 -15.14 -17.45 -24.18
N ASN A 87 -15.71 -17.32 -22.99
CA ASN A 87 -16.68 -18.27 -22.41
C ASN A 87 -17.63 -17.55 -21.43
N ALA A 88 -18.45 -18.30 -20.67
CA ALA A 88 -19.39 -17.77 -19.68
C ALA A 88 -19.13 -18.34 -18.25
N ASP A 89 -17.91 -18.76 -17.98
CA ASP A 89 -17.56 -19.54 -16.77
C ASP A 89 -17.34 -18.67 -15.52
N CYS A 90 -17.17 -17.35 -15.67
CA CYS A 90 -16.96 -16.47 -14.53
C CYS A 90 -18.17 -16.51 -13.58
N ARG A 91 -17.92 -16.76 -12.30
CA ARG A 91 -18.95 -16.81 -11.25
C ARG A 91 -19.02 -15.48 -10.50
N MET A 92 -20.24 -15.10 -10.11
CA MET A 92 -20.54 -13.89 -9.34
C MET A 92 -20.85 -14.24 -7.88
N TYR A 93 -20.30 -13.46 -6.96
CA TYR A 93 -20.54 -13.58 -5.52
C TYR A 93 -20.90 -12.23 -4.93
N ALA A 94 -21.90 -12.20 -4.03
CA ALA A 94 -22.19 -11.03 -3.21
C ALA A 94 -21.35 -11.07 -1.92
N ASP A 95 -21.13 -12.27 -1.39
CA ASP A 95 -20.41 -12.55 -0.17
C ASP A 95 -19.01 -13.10 -0.48
N TRP A 96 -17.99 -12.43 -0.01
CA TRP A 96 -16.60 -12.80 -0.20
C TRP A 96 -16.24 -14.17 0.45
N ARG A 97 -16.99 -14.60 1.46
CA ARG A 97 -16.76 -15.89 2.14
C ARG A 97 -17.01 -17.06 1.21
N GLU A 98 -18.05 -16.97 0.38
CA GLU A 98 -18.34 -17.98 -0.64
C GLU A 98 -17.24 -18.05 -1.72
N LEU A 99 -16.72 -16.89 -2.12
CA LEU A 99 -15.62 -16.84 -3.07
C LEU A 99 -14.34 -17.43 -2.48
N LEU A 100 -13.99 -17.11 -1.23
CA LEU A 100 -12.78 -17.66 -0.59
C LEU A 100 -12.82 -19.17 -0.40
N ALA A 101 -14.00 -19.76 -0.30
CA ALA A 101 -14.18 -21.23 -0.21
C ALA A 101 -13.81 -21.98 -1.50
N ARG A 102 -13.59 -21.28 -2.62
CA ARG A 102 -13.22 -21.92 -3.90
C ARG A 102 -11.77 -22.39 -3.90
N PRO A 103 -11.51 -23.71 -4.06
CA PRO A 103 -10.16 -24.23 -4.08
C PRO A 103 -9.41 -23.97 -5.39
N ASP A 104 -10.13 -23.67 -6.48
CA ASP A 104 -9.60 -23.45 -7.83
C ASP A 104 -9.15 -21.99 -8.09
N ILE A 105 -9.10 -21.15 -7.07
CA ILE A 105 -8.58 -19.77 -7.16
C ILE A 105 -7.21 -19.74 -6.46
N ASP A 106 -6.17 -19.33 -7.18
CA ASP A 106 -4.80 -19.21 -6.67
C ASP A 106 -4.57 -17.85 -6.00
N ALA A 107 -5.06 -16.78 -6.59
CA ALA A 107 -4.77 -15.42 -6.14
C ALA A 107 -5.96 -14.47 -6.26
N LEU A 108 -5.92 -13.40 -5.47
CA LEU A 108 -6.97 -12.39 -5.43
C LEU A 108 -6.42 -11.00 -5.74
N TYR A 109 -7.23 -10.24 -6.49
CA TYR A 109 -7.11 -8.80 -6.58
C TYR A 109 -8.19 -8.15 -5.71
N ILE A 110 -7.79 -7.43 -4.65
CA ILE A 110 -8.67 -6.77 -3.69
C ILE A 110 -8.68 -5.27 -3.97
N ALA A 111 -9.85 -4.71 -4.33
CA ALA A 111 -10.06 -3.30 -4.64
C ALA A 111 -11.41 -2.81 -4.08
N THR A 112 -11.68 -3.17 -2.85
CA THR A 112 -12.86 -2.78 -2.07
C THR A 112 -12.72 -1.37 -1.49
N GLY A 113 -13.57 -0.97 -0.56
CA GLY A 113 -13.32 0.22 0.27
C GLY A 113 -12.25 -0.08 1.33
N ASP A 114 -11.50 0.95 1.71
CA ASP A 114 -10.29 0.87 2.55
C ASP A 114 -10.48 0.03 3.82
N ARG A 115 -11.63 0.18 4.48
CA ARG A 115 -12.00 -0.53 5.72
C ARG A 115 -12.01 -2.06 5.59
N TRP A 116 -12.10 -2.57 4.36
CA TRP A 116 -12.11 -4.00 4.09
C TRP A 116 -10.73 -4.57 3.76
N HIS A 117 -9.76 -3.76 3.34
CA HIS A 117 -8.49 -4.23 2.79
C HIS A 117 -7.76 -5.19 3.72
N ALA A 118 -7.54 -4.80 4.97
CA ALA A 118 -6.80 -5.64 5.92
C ALA A 118 -7.52 -7.00 6.16
N ARG A 119 -8.83 -6.95 6.41
CA ARG A 119 -9.60 -8.17 6.74
C ARG A 119 -9.69 -9.14 5.58
N LEU A 120 -9.97 -8.63 4.39
CA LEU A 120 -10.05 -9.47 3.20
C LEU A 120 -8.69 -10.05 2.84
N ALA A 121 -7.62 -9.29 2.97
CA ALA A 121 -6.27 -9.78 2.75
C ALA A 121 -5.90 -10.91 3.73
N ILE A 122 -6.18 -10.73 5.04
CA ILE A 122 -5.95 -11.75 6.07
C ILE A 122 -6.79 -13.01 5.79
N ALA A 123 -8.09 -12.84 5.52
CA ALA A 123 -8.98 -13.97 5.22
C ALA A 123 -8.56 -14.73 3.96
N ALA A 124 -8.14 -14.01 2.92
CA ALA A 124 -7.63 -14.59 1.68
C ALA A 124 -6.35 -15.42 1.91
N MET A 125 -5.37 -14.87 2.62
CA MET A 125 -4.13 -15.57 2.94
C MET A 125 -4.38 -16.79 3.83
N ARG A 126 -5.30 -16.70 4.80
CA ARG A 126 -5.77 -17.83 5.62
C ARG A 126 -6.41 -18.92 4.76
N ALA A 127 -7.14 -18.55 3.71
CA ALA A 127 -7.73 -19.48 2.75
C ALA A 127 -6.73 -20.00 1.70
N GLY A 128 -5.44 -19.74 1.86
CA GLY A 128 -4.37 -20.21 0.98
C GLY A 128 -4.21 -19.45 -0.32
N LYS A 129 -4.78 -18.21 -0.44
CA LYS A 129 -4.70 -17.39 -1.65
C LYS A 129 -3.57 -16.39 -1.55
N ASP A 130 -2.87 -16.14 -2.66
CA ASP A 130 -1.97 -15.01 -2.80
C ASP A 130 -2.77 -13.72 -3.02
N VAL A 131 -2.24 -12.57 -2.61
CA VAL A 131 -3.01 -11.33 -2.53
C VAL A 131 -2.29 -10.16 -3.18
N TYR A 132 -2.96 -9.53 -4.14
CA TYR A 132 -2.70 -8.14 -4.51
C TYR A 132 -3.83 -7.30 -3.91
N CYS A 133 -3.49 -6.37 -3.01
CA CYS A 133 -4.46 -5.52 -2.32
C CYS A 133 -4.20 -4.05 -2.61
N GLU A 134 -5.23 -3.31 -3.01
CA GLU A 134 -5.10 -1.86 -3.20
C GLU A 134 -4.71 -1.15 -1.89
N LYS A 135 -4.15 0.02 -2.03
CA LYS A 135 -3.82 0.94 -0.93
C LYS A 135 -5.09 1.68 -0.44
N PRO A 136 -5.11 2.13 0.82
CA PRO A 136 -4.19 1.84 1.92
C PRO A 136 -4.37 0.42 2.43
N ILE A 137 -3.29 -0.23 2.89
CA ILE A 137 -3.39 -1.63 3.35
C ILE A 137 -4.11 -1.78 4.69
N SER A 138 -4.27 -0.68 5.43
CA SER A 138 -4.89 -0.66 6.77
C SER A 138 -5.40 0.73 7.14
N LEU A 139 -6.38 0.77 8.03
CA LEU A 139 -6.88 2.01 8.65
C LEU A 139 -6.29 2.25 10.05
N SER A 140 -5.52 1.31 10.58
CA SER A 140 -4.83 1.42 11.85
C SER A 140 -3.50 0.66 11.84
N ILE A 141 -2.64 0.98 12.81
CA ILE A 141 -1.36 0.26 12.99
C ILE A 141 -1.61 -1.22 13.28
N GLU A 142 -2.60 -1.54 14.10
CA GLU A 142 -2.97 -2.91 14.47
C GLU A 142 -3.40 -3.73 13.25
N GLU A 143 -4.21 -3.16 12.36
CA GLU A 143 -4.61 -3.82 11.11
C GLU A 143 -3.41 -4.12 10.21
N GLY A 144 -2.51 -3.13 10.02
CA GLY A 144 -1.30 -3.32 9.21
C GLY A 144 -0.39 -4.42 9.76
N GLU A 145 -0.25 -4.48 11.10
CA GLU A 145 0.50 -5.55 11.76
C GLU A 145 -0.15 -6.92 11.54
N ALA A 146 -1.47 -7.00 11.64
CA ALA A 146 -2.19 -8.25 11.41
C ALA A 146 -2.04 -8.74 9.96
N VAL A 147 -2.04 -7.85 8.97
CA VAL A 147 -1.75 -8.19 7.56
C VAL A 147 -0.33 -8.72 7.41
N MET A 148 0.66 -8.04 8.00
CA MET A 148 2.05 -8.47 7.97
C MET A 148 2.23 -9.86 8.58
N ARG A 149 1.67 -10.09 9.78
CA ARG A 149 1.72 -11.39 10.46
C ARG A 149 1.01 -12.49 9.67
N ALA A 150 -0.12 -12.19 9.03
CA ALA A 150 -0.84 -13.15 8.21
C ALA A 150 -0.03 -13.56 6.97
N ALA A 151 0.63 -12.61 6.29
CA ALA A 151 1.49 -12.91 5.15
C ALA A 151 2.65 -13.84 5.55
N GLU A 152 3.25 -13.60 6.72
CA GLU A 152 4.31 -14.44 7.27
C GLU A 152 3.77 -15.83 7.70
N LEU A 153 2.67 -15.87 8.46
CA LEU A 153 2.10 -17.11 9.02
C LEU A 153 1.64 -18.06 7.92
N TYR A 154 0.91 -17.55 6.92
CA TYR A 154 0.33 -18.38 5.86
C TYR A 154 1.25 -18.54 4.66
N GLN A 155 2.45 -17.93 4.67
CA GLN A 155 3.44 -18.03 3.58
C GLN A 155 2.84 -17.70 2.21
N ARG A 156 2.00 -16.64 2.16
CA ARG A 156 1.38 -16.18 0.92
C ARG A 156 2.13 -14.98 0.35
N ILE A 157 2.13 -14.88 -0.97
CA ILE A 157 2.61 -13.67 -1.63
C ILE A 157 1.60 -12.57 -1.37
N TYR A 158 2.07 -11.47 -0.78
CA TYR A 158 1.30 -10.25 -0.61
C TYR A 158 2.00 -9.12 -1.35
N GLN A 159 1.25 -8.37 -2.16
CA GLN A 159 1.70 -7.15 -2.80
C GLN A 159 0.65 -6.06 -2.63
N GLY A 160 1.05 -4.93 -2.08
CA GLY A 160 0.18 -3.75 -2.00
C GLY A 160 0.17 -2.93 -3.28
N GLY A 161 -0.94 -2.28 -3.57
CA GLY A 161 -1.17 -1.49 -4.78
C GLY A 161 -0.44 -0.15 -4.80
N VAL A 162 0.86 -0.13 -4.51
CA VAL A 162 1.72 1.06 -4.53
C VAL A 162 2.55 1.10 -5.81
N GLN A 163 1.88 1.10 -6.93
CA GLN A 163 2.44 0.90 -8.27
C GLN A 163 3.53 1.89 -8.68
N ARG A 164 3.63 3.05 -8.03
CA ARG A 164 4.68 4.04 -8.33
C ARG A 164 6.08 3.51 -8.06
N ARG A 165 6.23 2.43 -7.27
CA ARG A 165 7.50 1.70 -7.11
C ARG A 165 8.07 1.18 -8.44
N ASN A 166 7.23 0.96 -9.45
CA ASN A 166 7.61 0.41 -10.76
C ASN A 166 7.48 1.44 -11.90
N VAL A 167 6.97 2.64 -11.63
CA VAL A 167 6.84 3.70 -12.65
C VAL A 167 8.18 4.42 -12.84
N GLY A 168 8.63 4.51 -14.10
CA GLY A 168 10.01 4.80 -14.44
C GLY A 168 10.61 6.11 -13.91
N ASN A 169 9.85 7.21 -13.88
CA ASN A 169 10.33 8.47 -13.32
C ASN A 169 10.56 8.37 -11.79
N PHE A 170 9.70 7.70 -11.04
CA PHE A 170 9.92 7.44 -9.62
C PHE A 170 11.08 6.49 -9.39
N VAL A 171 11.20 5.44 -10.22
CA VAL A 171 12.37 4.53 -10.19
C VAL A 171 13.66 5.31 -10.39
N THR A 172 13.71 6.22 -11.37
CA THR A 172 14.89 7.07 -11.61
C THR A 172 15.22 7.94 -10.39
N ALA A 173 14.21 8.60 -9.80
CA ALA A 173 14.44 9.42 -8.60
C ALA A 173 14.98 8.60 -7.42
N MET A 174 14.43 7.40 -7.18
CA MET A 174 14.94 6.49 -6.13
C MET A 174 16.36 6.01 -6.44
N GLN A 175 16.68 5.70 -7.69
CA GLN A 175 18.03 5.29 -8.10
C GLN A 175 19.06 6.40 -7.88
N LEU A 176 18.73 7.66 -8.17
CA LEU A 176 19.62 8.79 -7.90
C LEU A 176 19.95 8.92 -6.41
N ALA A 177 18.94 8.73 -5.53
CA ALA A 177 19.16 8.76 -4.10
C ALA A 177 19.97 7.57 -3.59
N THR A 178 19.67 6.35 -4.05
CA THR A 178 20.31 5.12 -3.55
C THR A 178 21.69 4.85 -4.15
N SER A 179 22.01 5.43 -5.30
CA SER A 179 23.34 5.32 -5.93
C SER A 179 24.39 6.27 -5.33
N GLY A 180 23.97 7.17 -4.42
CA GLY A 180 24.84 8.18 -3.83
C GLY A 180 25.06 9.43 -4.69
N ARG A 181 24.42 9.56 -5.87
CA ARG A 181 24.56 10.74 -6.73
C ARG A 181 24.05 12.04 -6.10
N LEU A 182 23.14 11.94 -5.13
CA LEU A 182 22.66 13.09 -4.37
C LEU A 182 23.52 13.40 -3.12
N GLY A 183 24.63 12.64 -2.92
CA GLY A 183 25.32 12.65 -1.64
C GLY A 183 24.51 11.97 -0.54
N ARG A 184 24.70 12.39 0.72
CA ARG A 184 23.89 11.91 1.83
C ARG A 184 22.50 12.58 1.78
N VAL A 185 21.44 11.81 1.54
CA VAL A 185 20.09 12.32 1.56
C VAL A 185 19.68 12.66 3.01
N HIS A 186 19.34 13.91 3.27
CA HIS A 186 19.01 14.45 4.59
C HIS A 186 17.57 14.93 4.72
N THR A 187 16.92 15.28 3.62
CA THR A 187 15.52 15.74 3.60
C THR A 187 14.78 15.09 2.44
N VAL A 188 13.59 14.57 2.72
CA VAL A 188 12.70 14.04 1.69
C VAL A 188 11.33 14.69 1.84
N HIS A 189 10.63 14.93 0.74
CA HIS A 189 9.30 15.51 0.71
C HIS A 189 8.32 14.53 0.11
N ALA A 190 7.27 14.23 0.85
CA ALA A 190 6.15 13.39 0.44
C ALA A 190 4.93 14.27 0.14
N GLY A 191 4.57 14.39 -1.14
CA GLY A 191 3.45 15.20 -1.60
C GLY A 191 2.11 14.52 -1.35
N MET A 192 1.17 15.26 -0.80
CA MET A 192 -0.22 14.87 -0.59
C MET A 192 -1.12 15.74 -1.44
N ALA A 193 -2.19 15.21 -2.03
CA ALA A 193 -3.16 16.06 -2.74
C ALA A 193 -3.84 17.02 -1.75
N ARG A 194 -4.07 16.56 -0.53
CA ARG A 194 -4.50 17.37 0.62
C ARG A 194 -3.92 16.80 1.90
N MET A 195 -3.69 17.66 2.89
CA MET A 195 -3.31 17.22 4.23
C MET A 195 -4.57 16.87 5.01
N GLY A 196 -4.59 15.64 5.51
CA GLY A 196 -5.72 15.11 6.26
C GLY A 196 -7.03 15.08 5.47
N MET A 197 -7.76 14.02 5.62
CA MET A 197 -9.16 13.97 5.21
C MET A 197 -10.00 14.51 6.39
N SER A 198 -11.17 14.01 6.62
CA SER A 198 -11.92 14.37 7.81
C SER A 198 -11.49 13.52 9.00
N ALA A 199 -11.26 14.15 10.16
CA ALA A 199 -11.14 13.44 11.44
C ALA A 199 -12.52 13.14 12.06
N VAL A 200 -13.61 13.49 11.37
CA VAL A 200 -14.98 13.33 11.81
C VAL A 200 -15.81 12.65 10.74
N ASN A 201 -16.96 12.15 11.14
CA ASN A 201 -17.99 11.63 10.24
C ASN A 201 -19.04 12.70 9.98
N HIS A 202 -19.47 12.86 8.73
CA HIS A 202 -20.44 13.88 8.33
C HIS A 202 -21.87 13.39 8.29
N TYR A 203 -22.12 12.08 8.30
CA TYR A 203 -23.44 11.44 8.32
C TYR A 203 -24.42 12.03 7.32
N LEU A 204 -24.41 11.52 6.10
CA LEU A 204 -25.38 11.93 5.08
C LEU A 204 -26.83 11.58 5.49
N PRO A 205 -27.82 12.33 5.01
CA PRO A 205 -29.24 12.04 5.26
C PRO A 205 -29.59 10.60 4.89
N GLU A 206 -30.52 10.00 5.63
CA GLU A 206 -31.02 8.66 5.35
C GLU A 206 -31.81 8.63 4.05
N GLU A 207 -31.56 7.61 3.23
CA GLU A 207 -32.32 7.27 2.05
C GLU A 207 -32.93 5.87 2.19
N PRO A 208 -34.02 5.54 1.46
CA PRO A 208 -34.58 4.20 1.46
C PRO A 208 -33.53 3.15 1.09
N LEU A 209 -33.41 2.11 1.91
CA LEU A 209 -32.48 1.02 1.68
C LEU A 209 -32.90 0.23 0.43
N PRO A 210 -31.99 0.00 -0.54
CA PRO A 210 -32.29 -0.84 -1.69
C PRO A 210 -32.48 -2.31 -1.29
N ASP A 211 -33.06 -3.09 -2.19
CA ASP A 211 -33.14 -4.55 -2.01
C ASP A 211 -31.74 -5.13 -1.80
N LYS A 212 -31.60 -6.01 -0.81
CA LYS A 212 -30.34 -6.65 -0.44
C LYS A 212 -29.69 -7.39 -1.62
N LYS A 213 -30.49 -7.93 -2.53
CA LYS A 213 -29.97 -8.59 -3.76
C LYS A 213 -29.23 -7.63 -4.69
N ASP A 214 -29.62 -6.33 -4.68
CA ASP A 214 -29.04 -5.30 -5.53
C ASP A 214 -27.87 -4.61 -4.84
N LEU A 215 -27.95 -4.40 -3.50
CA LEU A 215 -26.87 -3.90 -2.65
C LEU A 215 -26.98 -4.44 -1.22
N ASP A 216 -26.02 -5.21 -0.79
CA ASP A 216 -25.89 -5.59 0.62
C ASP A 216 -25.22 -4.46 1.42
N TRP A 217 -26.03 -3.62 2.08
CA TRP A 217 -25.56 -2.47 2.84
C TRP A 217 -24.74 -2.86 4.09
N ASP A 218 -25.08 -3.98 4.73
CA ASP A 218 -24.33 -4.49 5.87
C ASP A 218 -22.92 -4.91 5.48
N LEU A 219 -22.79 -5.68 4.40
CA LEU A 219 -21.48 -6.03 3.82
C LEU A 219 -20.75 -4.82 3.21
N TRP A 220 -21.50 -3.84 2.65
CA TRP A 220 -20.85 -2.62 2.16
C TRP A 220 -20.23 -1.83 3.31
N THR A 221 -20.95 -1.64 4.41
CA THR A 221 -20.46 -0.96 5.62
C THR A 221 -19.32 -1.74 6.27
N GLY A 222 -19.47 -3.06 6.39
CA GLY A 222 -18.46 -3.98 6.90
C GLY A 222 -18.03 -3.67 8.33
N PRO A 223 -16.70 -3.62 8.59
CA PRO A 223 -16.16 -3.44 9.94
C PRO A 223 -16.38 -2.04 10.52
N ALA A 224 -16.67 -1.04 9.70
CA ALA A 224 -16.99 0.29 10.20
C ALA A 224 -18.33 0.31 10.97
N PRO A 225 -18.55 1.26 11.89
CA PRO A 225 -19.84 1.43 12.57
C PRO A 225 -20.98 1.52 11.56
N LEU A 226 -22.04 0.76 11.81
CA LEU A 226 -23.23 0.77 10.95
C LEU A 226 -23.92 2.13 11.03
N ARG A 227 -24.32 2.64 9.85
CA ARG A 227 -25.04 3.91 9.73
C ARG A 227 -26.17 3.80 8.72
N ALA A 228 -27.03 4.80 8.70
CA ALA A 228 -28.10 4.92 7.72
C ALA A 228 -27.56 4.89 6.29
N TYR A 229 -28.31 4.29 5.41
CA TYR A 229 -27.96 4.22 4.00
C TYR A 229 -28.08 5.60 3.33
N ASN A 230 -27.12 5.90 2.47
CA ASN A 230 -27.23 6.96 1.49
C ASN A 230 -26.45 6.55 0.22
N SER A 231 -27.10 6.70 -0.92
CA SER A 231 -26.57 6.28 -2.22
C SER A 231 -25.26 6.99 -2.60
N ALA A 232 -25.05 8.21 -2.11
CA ALA A 232 -23.85 9.00 -2.39
C ALA A 232 -22.59 8.35 -1.79
N TYR A 233 -22.69 7.60 -0.69
CA TYR A 233 -21.55 6.82 -0.20
C TYR A 233 -21.08 5.80 -1.24
N VAL A 234 -22.02 5.11 -1.89
CA VAL A 234 -21.71 4.00 -2.82
C VAL A 234 -21.35 4.52 -4.23
N PHE A 235 -22.09 5.52 -4.74
CA PHE A 235 -22.05 5.89 -6.15
C PHE A 235 -21.38 7.25 -6.42
N LYS A 236 -21.23 8.12 -5.40
CA LYS A 236 -20.60 9.44 -5.53
C LYS A 236 -19.32 9.59 -4.71
N HIS A 237 -18.74 8.47 -4.26
CA HIS A 237 -17.50 8.41 -3.46
C HIS A 237 -17.50 9.24 -2.17
N LYS A 238 -18.69 9.59 -1.64
CA LYS A 238 -18.80 10.39 -0.42
C LYS A 238 -18.29 9.67 0.84
N TRP A 239 -18.02 8.38 0.76
CA TRP A 239 -17.36 7.63 1.82
C TRP A 239 -15.92 8.14 2.09
N HIS A 240 -15.26 8.79 1.12
CA HIS A 240 -13.95 9.40 1.32
C HIS A 240 -13.97 10.60 2.28
N ASP A 241 -15.12 11.16 2.56
CA ASP A 241 -15.27 12.26 3.51
C ASP A 241 -15.55 11.77 4.93
N GLU A 242 -15.61 10.45 5.16
CA GLU A 242 -16.00 9.81 6.41
C GLU A 242 -14.84 9.14 7.11
N TYR A 243 -14.52 9.55 8.35
CA TYR A 243 -13.42 9.03 9.13
C TYR A 243 -13.40 7.49 9.24
N ASP A 244 -14.58 6.87 9.47
CA ASP A 244 -14.66 5.41 9.66
C ASP A 244 -14.39 4.60 8.40
N TYR A 245 -14.43 5.21 7.22
CA TYR A 245 -14.35 4.50 5.94
C TYR A 245 -13.03 4.69 5.22
N HIS A 246 -12.21 5.65 5.65
CA HIS A 246 -11.12 6.18 4.85
C HIS A 246 -9.77 6.18 5.59
N GLY A 247 -8.69 6.02 4.84
CA GLY A 247 -7.33 5.91 5.37
C GLY A 247 -6.63 7.23 5.74
N ASP A 248 -7.29 8.40 5.58
CA ASP A 248 -6.74 9.72 5.89
C ASP A 248 -5.41 9.99 5.16
N LEU A 249 -4.32 10.35 5.85
CA LEU A 249 -3.02 10.59 5.21
C LEU A 249 -2.50 9.37 4.44
N SER A 250 -2.92 8.15 4.78
CA SER A 250 -2.50 6.96 4.05
C SER A 250 -3.11 6.84 2.64
N GLU A 251 -4.12 7.64 2.27
CA GLU A 251 -4.64 7.68 0.90
C GLU A 251 -3.54 8.04 -0.12
N TRP A 252 -2.74 9.06 0.18
CA TRP A 252 -1.64 9.53 -0.66
C TRP A 252 -0.28 9.09 -0.13
N GLY A 253 -0.13 9.08 1.20
CA GLY A 253 1.10 8.69 1.87
C GLY A 253 1.52 7.25 1.60
N SER A 254 0.57 6.34 1.33
CA SER A 254 0.89 4.99 0.86
C SER A 254 1.78 4.98 -0.38
N HIS A 255 1.76 6.02 -1.21
CA HIS A 255 2.64 6.14 -2.36
C HIS A 255 3.88 6.98 -2.03
N THR A 256 3.68 8.20 -1.51
CA THR A 256 4.75 9.20 -1.43
C THR A 256 5.66 9.00 -0.23
N ILE A 257 5.11 8.66 0.95
CA ILE A 257 5.92 8.28 2.11
C ILE A 257 6.68 6.99 1.81
N ASP A 258 6.02 6.04 1.18
CA ASP A 258 6.61 4.77 0.76
C ASP A 258 7.84 4.97 -0.12
N LEU A 259 7.74 5.77 -1.18
CA LEU A 259 8.85 6.09 -2.07
C LEU A 259 9.99 6.81 -1.34
N CYS A 260 9.66 7.75 -0.45
CA CYS A 260 10.63 8.45 0.38
C CYS A 260 11.38 7.48 1.31
N GLN A 261 10.67 6.55 1.95
CA GLN A 261 11.29 5.52 2.80
C GLN A 261 12.20 4.59 1.99
N LEU A 262 11.80 4.20 0.78
CA LEU A 262 12.63 3.38 -0.11
C LEU A 262 13.88 4.13 -0.54
N ALA A 263 13.77 5.40 -0.93
CA ALA A 263 14.89 6.25 -1.32
C ALA A 263 15.92 6.42 -0.19
N LEU A 264 15.45 6.44 1.06
CA LEU A 264 16.29 6.50 2.26
C LEU A 264 16.87 5.13 2.69
N GLY A 265 16.49 4.03 2.04
CA GLY A 265 16.82 2.67 2.50
C GLY A 265 16.09 2.28 3.81
N ARG A 266 14.96 2.90 4.11
CA ARG A 266 14.22 2.77 5.38
C ARG A 266 12.86 2.11 5.26
N ALA A 267 12.72 1.18 4.34
CA ALA A 267 11.48 0.45 4.10
C ALA A 267 10.92 -0.31 5.33
N PHE A 268 11.75 -0.56 6.35
CA PHE A 268 11.39 -1.37 7.53
C PHE A 268 11.44 -0.58 8.85
N THR A 269 11.34 0.75 8.78
CA THR A 269 11.27 1.64 9.94
C THR A 269 10.39 2.86 9.61
N ALA A 270 10.07 3.66 10.63
CA ALA A 270 9.30 4.89 10.46
C ALA A 270 9.92 6.03 11.28
N PRO A 271 9.58 7.30 11.01
CA PRO A 271 9.97 8.41 11.86
C PRO A 271 9.47 8.25 13.30
N VAL A 272 10.21 8.84 14.25
CA VAL A 272 9.92 8.75 15.68
C VAL A 272 9.42 10.07 16.31
N LYS A 273 9.36 11.14 15.53
CA LYS A 273 8.86 12.45 15.98
C LYS A 273 8.08 13.10 14.85
N TYR A 274 6.91 13.62 15.17
CA TYR A 274 6.01 14.29 14.23
C TYR A 274 5.65 15.68 14.74
N VAL A 275 5.85 16.70 13.90
CA VAL A 275 5.68 18.11 14.23
C VAL A 275 4.74 18.75 13.20
N PRO A 276 3.48 19.04 13.53
CA PRO A 276 2.64 19.87 12.70
C PRO A 276 3.24 21.28 12.58
N VAL A 277 3.44 21.76 11.35
CA VAL A 277 4.04 23.07 11.08
C VAL A 277 2.98 24.04 10.59
N SER A 278 2.04 23.55 9.80
CA SER A 278 0.93 24.33 9.27
C SER A 278 -0.24 23.43 8.90
N PRO A 279 -1.42 23.98 8.55
CA PRO A 279 -2.53 23.19 8.01
C PRO A 279 -2.20 22.45 6.69
N LYS A 280 -1.03 22.67 6.13
CA LYS A 280 -0.57 22.05 4.89
C LYS A 280 0.71 21.23 5.05
N GLU A 281 1.26 21.12 6.28
CA GLU A 281 2.58 20.55 6.43
C GLU A 281 2.80 19.90 7.82
N VAL A 282 3.36 18.69 7.82
CA VAL A 282 3.87 17.97 9.00
C VAL A 282 5.32 17.58 8.75
N HIS A 283 6.21 17.86 9.68
CA HIS A 283 7.59 17.37 9.65
C HIS A 283 7.71 16.10 10.49
N ALA A 284 8.27 15.06 9.90
CA ALA A 284 8.55 13.80 10.58
C ALA A 284 10.08 13.58 10.61
N PHE A 285 10.59 13.11 11.75
CA PHE A 285 12.03 12.98 11.96
C PHE A 285 12.39 11.54 12.34
N TYR A 286 13.42 11.02 11.69
CA TYR A 286 14.07 9.78 12.08
C TYR A 286 15.05 10.02 13.24
N PRO A 287 15.47 8.95 13.96
CA PRO A 287 16.37 9.11 15.14
C PRO A 287 17.71 9.80 14.83
N ASP A 288 18.21 9.69 13.61
CA ASP A 288 19.46 10.31 13.15
C ASP A 288 19.30 11.72 12.56
N GLY A 289 18.10 12.31 12.70
CA GLY A 289 17.80 13.68 12.28
C GLY A 289 17.37 13.81 10.82
N VAL A 290 17.38 12.76 10.00
CA VAL A 290 16.82 12.82 8.63
C VAL A 290 15.36 13.23 8.71
N LYS A 291 15.00 14.22 7.90
CA LYS A 291 13.68 14.87 7.90
C LYS A 291 12.83 14.39 6.73
N MET A 292 11.59 14.02 7.01
CA MET A 292 10.55 13.83 6.01
C MET A 292 9.50 14.93 6.17
N VAL A 293 9.26 15.67 5.10
CA VAL A 293 8.26 16.73 5.01
C VAL A 293 7.03 16.17 4.30
N LEU A 294 5.94 16.00 5.05
CA LEU A 294 4.64 15.65 4.49
C LEU A 294 3.89 16.95 4.21
N ARG A 295 3.51 17.19 2.96
CA ARG A 295 2.88 18.46 2.61
C ARG A 295 1.87 18.36 1.47
N SER A 296 0.87 19.24 1.50
CA SER A 296 -0.02 19.49 0.38
C SER A 296 0.33 20.81 -0.30
N GLY A 297 0.41 20.78 -1.64
CA GLY A 297 0.83 21.92 -2.44
C GLY A 297 2.36 22.13 -2.50
N GLY A 298 2.79 23.06 -3.30
CA GLY A 298 4.20 23.35 -3.54
C GLY A 298 4.91 22.37 -4.48
N PHE A 299 4.19 21.41 -5.05
CA PHE A 299 4.60 20.51 -6.11
C PHE A 299 3.87 20.82 -7.42
N ARG A 300 4.39 20.25 -8.53
CA ARG A 300 3.84 20.51 -9.86
C ARG A 300 2.58 19.73 -10.15
N ASP A 301 2.52 18.48 -9.67
CA ASP A 301 1.38 17.58 -9.86
C ASP A 301 1.19 16.65 -8.65
N SER A 302 0.27 15.72 -8.76
CA SER A 302 -0.08 14.78 -7.69
C SER A 302 1.03 13.75 -7.39
N CYS A 303 0.99 13.18 -6.20
CA CYS A 303 1.95 12.18 -5.74
C CYS A 303 3.43 12.56 -5.90
N ALA A 304 3.76 13.84 -5.83
CA ALA A 304 5.12 14.30 -5.99
C ALA A 304 6.01 13.86 -4.82
N ILE A 305 7.26 13.55 -5.13
CA ILE A 305 8.33 13.38 -4.16
C ILE A 305 9.51 14.26 -4.53
N ARG A 306 10.22 14.77 -3.52
CA ARG A 306 11.50 15.46 -3.68
C ARG A 306 12.49 14.90 -2.68
N LEU A 307 13.70 14.58 -3.14
CA LEU A 307 14.79 13.97 -2.38
C LEU A 307 15.96 14.95 -2.42
N GLU A 308 16.43 15.40 -1.25
CA GLU A 308 17.48 16.39 -1.11
C GLU A 308 18.67 15.81 -0.35
N GLY A 309 19.85 15.90 -0.95
CA GLY A 309 21.11 15.48 -0.36
C GLY A 309 22.18 16.56 -0.44
N ASP A 310 23.36 16.26 0.10
CA ASP A 310 24.49 17.20 0.18
C ASP A 310 25.01 17.65 -1.22
N GLU A 311 24.81 16.80 -2.27
CA GLU A 311 25.30 17.05 -3.64
C GLU A 311 24.19 17.47 -4.63
N GLY A 312 22.95 17.54 -4.19
CA GLY A 312 21.85 17.98 -5.03
C GLY A 312 20.49 17.38 -4.67
N TRP A 313 19.51 17.62 -5.54
CA TRP A 313 18.14 17.15 -5.34
C TRP A 313 17.53 16.62 -6.63
N VAL A 314 16.54 15.76 -6.47
CA VAL A 314 15.63 15.28 -7.52
C VAL A 314 14.18 15.43 -7.06
N GLU A 315 13.31 15.85 -8.00
CA GLU A 315 11.85 15.94 -7.81
C GLU A 315 11.13 15.25 -8.98
N THR A 316 10.07 14.52 -8.69
CA THR A 316 9.21 13.88 -9.69
C THR A 316 7.79 13.72 -9.17
N ASP A 317 6.84 13.55 -10.09
CA ASP A 317 5.41 13.46 -9.81
C ASP A 317 4.66 12.61 -10.85
N ASP A 318 3.32 12.62 -10.78
CA ASP A 318 2.44 11.85 -11.69
C ASP A 318 2.45 12.36 -13.14
N SER A 319 3.05 13.53 -13.44
CA SER A 319 3.26 14.02 -14.82
C SER A 319 4.25 13.14 -15.60
N GLY A 320 5.08 12.36 -14.88
CA GLY A 320 6.13 11.54 -15.46
C GLY A 320 7.45 12.29 -15.69
N SER A 321 7.53 13.57 -15.36
CA SER A 321 8.73 14.39 -15.50
C SER A 321 9.68 14.17 -14.30
N VAL A 322 10.98 14.31 -14.56
CA VAL A 322 12.01 14.30 -13.52
C VAL A 322 12.77 15.63 -13.58
N TYR A 323 12.83 16.30 -12.44
CA TYR A 323 13.53 17.57 -12.26
C TYR A 323 14.71 17.36 -11.31
N VAL A 324 15.84 17.98 -11.60
CA VAL A 324 17.07 17.85 -10.81
C VAL A 324 17.74 19.21 -10.60
N SER A 325 18.56 19.31 -9.56
CA SER A 325 19.35 20.53 -9.29
C SER A 325 20.42 20.77 -10.34
N ASP A 326 20.99 19.70 -10.90
CA ASP A 326 22.00 19.71 -11.95
C ASP A 326 21.64 18.65 -13.01
N PRO A 327 21.55 19.02 -14.31
CA PRO A 327 21.29 18.06 -15.39
C PRO A 327 22.25 16.87 -15.43
N LEU A 328 23.49 17.02 -14.97
CA LEU A 328 24.50 15.95 -14.90
C LEU A 328 24.05 14.79 -14.00
N LEU A 329 23.15 15.01 -13.05
CA LEU A 329 22.57 13.94 -12.22
C LEU A 329 21.80 12.91 -13.06
N LEU A 330 21.23 13.31 -14.21
CA LEU A 330 20.50 12.42 -15.11
C LEU A 330 21.39 11.72 -16.16
N GLU A 331 22.67 12.02 -16.18
CA GLU A 331 23.58 11.42 -17.16
C GLU A 331 23.62 9.90 -16.99
N GLY A 332 23.44 9.17 -18.12
CA GLY A 332 23.36 7.70 -18.13
C GLY A 332 22.00 7.11 -17.70
N HIS A 333 21.01 7.94 -17.35
CA HIS A 333 19.67 7.48 -17.05
C HIS A 333 18.71 7.61 -18.24
N THR A 334 17.92 6.56 -18.49
CA THR A 334 16.80 6.58 -19.43
C THR A 334 15.51 6.47 -18.65
N ILE A 335 14.67 7.51 -18.71
CA ILE A 335 13.38 7.53 -18.02
C ILE A 335 12.37 6.75 -18.86
N ARG A 336 11.87 5.63 -18.34
CA ARG A 336 10.74 4.93 -18.96
C ARG A 336 9.44 5.63 -18.60
N HIS A 337 8.67 5.99 -19.62
CA HIS A 337 7.33 6.53 -19.43
C HIS A 337 6.31 5.40 -19.31
N GLU A 338 5.60 5.35 -18.20
CA GLU A 338 4.50 4.42 -17.93
C GLU A 338 3.38 5.17 -17.20
N SER A 339 2.14 4.85 -17.55
CA SER A 339 0.99 5.44 -16.86
C SER A 339 0.84 4.87 -15.45
N TRP A 340 0.93 5.71 -14.45
CA TRP A 340 0.62 5.34 -13.06
C TRP A 340 -0.83 4.85 -12.87
N ALA A 341 -1.75 5.32 -13.72
CA ALA A 341 -3.17 4.99 -13.64
C ALA A 341 -3.46 3.54 -14.08
N ARG A 342 -2.71 3.05 -15.07
CA ARG A 342 -2.80 1.68 -15.61
C ARG A 342 -1.40 1.04 -15.67
N PRO A 343 -0.74 0.84 -14.53
CA PRO A 343 0.61 0.31 -14.48
C PRO A 343 0.61 -1.16 -14.90
N VAL A 344 1.42 -1.51 -15.89
CA VAL A 344 1.56 -2.90 -16.38
C VAL A 344 2.57 -3.67 -15.53
N GLN A 345 3.68 -3.03 -15.18
CA GLN A 345 4.82 -3.67 -14.52
C GLN A 345 4.50 -4.16 -13.11
N HIS A 346 3.75 -3.39 -12.33
CA HIS A 346 3.45 -3.73 -10.94
C HIS A 346 2.57 -4.98 -10.80
N PRO A 347 1.46 -5.15 -11.56
CA PRO A 347 0.74 -6.43 -11.64
C PRO A 347 1.56 -7.57 -12.24
N ALA A 348 2.39 -7.31 -13.26
CA ALA A 348 3.27 -8.32 -13.86
C ALA A 348 4.25 -8.90 -12.83
N GLU A 349 4.83 -8.05 -11.98
CA GLU A 349 5.69 -8.45 -10.89
C GLU A 349 4.94 -9.35 -9.88
N PHE A 350 3.73 -8.96 -9.46
CA PHE A 350 2.90 -9.81 -8.60
C PHE A 350 2.74 -11.22 -9.18
N ILE A 351 2.36 -11.31 -10.45
CA ILE A 351 2.18 -12.59 -11.15
C ILE A 351 3.49 -13.39 -11.20
N ALA A 352 4.62 -12.72 -11.44
CA ALA A 352 5.93 -13.35 -11.41
C ALA A 352 6.28 -13.87 -10.01
N CYS A 353 5.98 -13.10 -8.96
CA CYS A 353 6.21 -13.52 -7.57
C CYS A 353 5.29 -14.68 -7.15
N VAL A 354 4.03 -14.71 -7.59
CA VAL A 354 3.13 -15.86 -7.37
C VAL A 354 3.73 -17.14 -7.99
N ARG A 355 4.29 -17.05 -9.20
CA ARG A 355 4.93 -18.21 -9.86
C ARG A 355 6.23 -18.65 -9.21
N SER A 356 7.11 -17.71 -8.91
CA SER A 356 8.46 -17.98 -8.39
C SER A 356 8.51 -18.19 -6.89
N ARG A 357 7.46 -17.80 -6.18
CA ARG A 357 7.41 -17.71 -4.70
C ARG A 357 8.44 -16.74 -4.13
N LEU A 358 9.03 -15.88 -4.97
CA LEU A 358 9.90 -14.80 -4.51
C LEU A 358 9.08 -13.68 -3.89
N ARG A 359 9.70 -12.95 -3.00
CA ARG A 359 9.08 -11.81 -2.31
C ARG A 359 8.75 -10.69 -3.30
N ALA A 360 7.55 -10.15 -3.22
CA ALA A 360 7.13 -8.99 -4.01
C ALA A 360 7.86 -7.71 -3.59
N SER A 361 7.94 -6.72 -4.49
CA SER A 361 8.59 -5.43 -4.20
C SER A 361 7.82 -4.58 -3.20
N ALA A 362 6.51 -4.78 -3.08
CA ALA A 362 5.64 -4.07 -2.15
C ALA A 362 5.01 -5.02 -1.10
N PRO A 363 5.84 -5.68 -0.25
CA PRO A 363 5.38 -6.68 0.69
C PRO A 363 4.72 -6.05 1.92
N ALA A 364 3.95 -6.84 2.66
CA ALA A 364 3.14 -6.39 3.78
C ALA A 364 3.94 -5.69 4.89
N ASP A 365 5.13 -6.17 5.24
CA ASP A 365 5.97 -5.62 6.31
C ASP A 365 6.55 -4.24 5.97
N SER A 366 7.04 -4.05 4.73
CA SER A 366 7.49 -2.74 4.27
C SER A 366 6.33 -1.73 4.27
N LEU A 367 5.18 -2.13 3.72
CA LEU A 367 4.00 -1.25 3.68
C LEU A 367 3.40 -1.01 5.07
N HIS A 368 3.52 -1.97 6.00
CA HIS A 368 3.14 -1.73 7.39
C HIS A 368 3.93 -0.55 7.98
N MET A 369 5.24 -0.46 7.76
CA MET A 369 6.05 0.67 8.25
C MET A 369 5.67 1.99 7.58
N THR A 370 5.34 1.97 6.29
CA THR A 370 4.76 3.15 5.60
C THR A 370 3.46 3.61 6.26
N HIS A 371 2.57 2.67 6.59
CA HIS A 371 1.29 3.00 7.24
C HIS A 371 1.46 3.41 8.70
N VAL A 372 2.46 2.90 9.43
CA VAL A 372 2.85 3.44 10.74
C VAL A 372 3.19 4.92 10.63
N ALA A 373 4.01 5.31 9.64
CA ALA A 373 4.35 6.72 9.42
C ALA A 373 3.11 7.56 9.05
N CYS A 374 2.22 7.05 8.19
CA CYS A 374 0.97 7.71 7.81
C CYS A 374 0.07 7.95 9.03
N HIS A 375 -0.20 6.90 9.82
CA HIS A 375 -1.12 6.96 10.95
C HIS A 375 -0.56 7.84 12.08
N ALA A 376 0.73 7.75 12.38
CA ALA A 376 1.35 8.60 13.39
C ALA A 376 1.36 10.08 12.97
N ALA A 377 1.63 10.36 11.70
CA ALA A 377 1.55 11.72 11.16
C ALA A 377 0.11 12.27 11.17
N SER A 378 -0.88 11.42 10.84
CA SER A 378 -2.30 11.78 10.87
C SER A 378 -2.74 12.19 12.27
N VAL A 379 -2.38 11.43 13.31
CA VAL A 379 -2.70 11.76 14.70
C VAL A 379 -2.05 13.10 15.11
N ALA A 380 -0.78 13.31 14.79
CA ALA A 380 -0.09 14.57 15.10
C ALA A 380 -0.75 15.76 14.40
N TYR A 381 -1.12 15.59 13.13
CA TYR A 381 -1.81 16.59 12.33
C TYR A 381 -3.16 16.99 12.92
N HIS A 382 -4.04 16.02 13.20
CA HIS A 382 -5.38 16.30 13.72
C HIS A 382 -5.40 16.87 15.12
N LEU A 383 -4.46 16.44 15.97
CA LEU A 383 -4.31 17.00 17.31
C LEU A 383 -3.56 18.35 17.31
N ASN A 384 -2.92 18.71 16.21
CA ASN A 384 -2.04 19.87 16.09
C ASN A 384 -1.01 19.94 17.23
N ARG A 385 -0.38 18.81 17.54
CA ARG A 385 0.60 18.66 18.61
C ARG A 385 1.86 17.95 18.14
N THR A 386 3.02 18.38 18.61
CA THR A 386 4.26 17.61 18.45
C THR A 386 4.16 16.31 19.24
N LEU A 387 4.36 15.18 18.58
CA LEU A 387 4.27 13.86 19.17
C LEU A 387 5.57 13.08 18.99
N ALA A 388 6.02 12.40 20.06
CA ALA A 388 7.10 11.42 20.02
C ALA A 388 6.49 10.02 19.93
N PHE A 389 6.86 9.26 18.90
CA PHE A 389 6.36 7.92 18.64
C PHE A 389 7.41 6.87 18.98
N ASP A 390 7.03 5.87 19.74
CA ASP A 390 7.87 4.72 20.05
C ASP A 390 7.53 3.56 19.10
N LEU A 391 8.50 3.19 18.28
CA LEU A 391 8.38 2.10 17.32
C LEU A 391 8.24 0.72 17.97
N ALA A 392 8.78 0.52 19.17
CA ALA A 392 8.73 -0.76 19.86
C ALA A 392 7.34 -1.04 20.46
N SER A 393 6.80 -0.07 21.19
CA SER A 393 5.44 -0.16 21.74
C SER A 393 4.35 0.23 20.77
N ARG A 394 4.71 0.90 19.64
CA ARG A 394 3.78 1.45 18.64
C ARG A 394 2.74 2.40 19.22
N THR A 395 3.19 3.26 20.12
CA THR A 395 2.37 4.22 20.85
C THR A 395 3.03 5.59 20.89
N PHE A 396 2.32 6.54 21.43
CA PHE A 396 2.85 7.82 21.90
C PHE A 396 2.96 7.75 23.45
N PRO A 397 4.10 7.34 24.01
CA PRO A 397 4.20 7.01 25.44
C PRO A 397 3.84 8.15 26.37
N GLN A 398 4.01 9.39 25.92
CA GLN A 398 3.72 10.60 26.71
C GLN A 398 2.34 11.22 26.41
N ASP A 399 1.53 10.58 25.54
CA ASP A 399 0.23 11.09 25.11
C ASP A 399 -0.76 9.94 24.92
N ALA A 400 -1.51 9.64 26.00
CA ALA A 400 -2.48 8.55 25.99
C ALA A 400 -3.66 8.81 25.02
N ASP A 401 -4.05 10.06 24.81
CA ASP A 401 -5.14 10.41 23.90
C ASP A 401 -4.68 10.25 22.45
N ALA A 402 -3.48 10.68 22.10
CA ALA A 402 -2.90 10.40 20.80
C ALA A 402 -2.78 8.89 20.55
N THR A 403 -2.39 8.10 21.55
CA THR A 403 -2.30 6.64 21.43
C THR A 403 -3.64 5.98 21.15
N LYS A 404 -4.75 6.46 21.72
CA LYS A 404 -6.09 5.95 21.43
C LYS A 404 -6.48 6.14 19.96
N LEU A 405 -6.06 7.25 19.33
CA LEU A 405 -6.37 7.57 17.95
C LEU A 405 -5.60 6.70 16.92
N LEU A 406 -4.62 5.92 17.36
CA LEU A 406 -3.95 4.92 16.51
C LEU A 406 -4.83 3.69 16.22
N LYS A 407 -5.99 3.59 16.86
CA LYS A 407 -6.95 2.50 16.70
C LYS A 407 -8.22 2.99 16.01
N ARG A 408 -8.93 2.06 15.40
CA ARG A 408 -10.26 2.29 14.81
C ARG A 408 -11.29 1.41 15.49
N SER A 409 -12.51 1.92 15.63
CA SER A 409 -13.63 1.13 16.12
C SER A 409 -14.04 0.10 15.06
N ASN A 410 -14.21 -1.14 15.49
CA ASN A 410 -14.64 -2.22 14.64
C ASN A 410 -15.96 -2.80 15.15
N ARG A 411 -16.87 -3.07 14.23
CA ARG A 411 -18.18 -3.65 14.50
C ARG A 411 -18.14 -5.18 14.41
N ALA A 412 -18.75 -5.88 15.37
CA ALA A 412 -18.99 -7.30 15.23
C ALA A 412 -19.93 -7.59 14.03
N PRO A 413 -19.77 -8.72 13.33
CA PRO A 413 -18.82 -9.80 13.56
C PRO A 413 -17.44 -9.57 12.87
N TRP A 414 -17.18 -8.36 12.36
CA TRP A 414 -16.05 -8.03 11.48
C TRP A 414 -14.77 -7.66 12.26
N THR A 415 -14.48 -8.34 13.36
CA THR A 415 -13.22 -8.18 14.10
C THR A 415 -12.03 -8.78 13.32
N LEU A 416 -10.80 -8.37 13.68
CA LEU A 416 -9.57 -8.94 13.11
C LEU A 416 -9.37 -10.39 13.53
#